data_47d74eed9bdf31d67c7c500b24ba812a
#
_entry.id   47d74eed9bdf31d67c7c500b24ba812a
#
_cell.length_a   1.000
_cell.length_b   1.000
_cell.length_c   1.000
_cell.angle_alpha   90.00
_cell.angle_beta   90.00
_cell.angle_gamma   90.00
#
_symmetry.space_group_name_H-M   'P 1'
#
loop_
_entity.id
_entity.type
_entity.pdbx_description
1 polymer ?
#
loop_
_entity_poly.entity_id
_entity_poly.type
_entity_poly.pdbx_seq_one_letter_code
_entity_poly.pdbx_strand_id
1 'polypeptide(L)'
;MKKTTAALSALLLAVLTATTGCSLLEKRYPEGDPTVLAGRLTDRAQWAYASMALPEHAPVRPVRIETGYSCYTGIDRVAEDVRTYGLRWQVPDVPVQTARPTGTRLRAAFVAAGWKITHDRDRQVKDLAELGFRAEDPATGDLFDLTWNTRTTTLFLDGYTPCAKVPHAVAEESVIGEPWAPHRP
;
A
#
# COMPACT_ATOMS: atom_id res chain seq x y z
N MET A 1 63.27 -23.70 9.12
CA MET A 1 62.52 -22.93 8.10
C MET A 1 61.16 -23.57 7.81
N LYS A 2 60.14 -23.49 8.69
CA LYS A 2 58.78 -24.09 8.47
C LYS A 2 57.63 -23.33 9.16
N LYS A 3 57.73 -21.99 9.38
CA LYS A 3 56.71 -21.21 10.10
C LYS A 3 56.11 -20.03 9.32
N THR A 4 56.48 -19.80 8.06
CA THR A 4 56.05 -18.60 7.29
C THR A 4 54.90 -18.86 6.27
N THR A 5 54.53 -20.11 5.99
CA THR A 5 53.52 -20.44 5.00
C THR A 5 52.07 -20.45 5.52
N ALA A 6 51.88 -20.55 6.83
CA ALA A 6 50.53 -20.58 7.43
C ALA A 6 49.83 -19.19 7.54
N ALA A 7 50.60 -18.12 7.63
CA ALA A 7 50.08 -16.75 7.80
C ALA A 7 49.51 -16.15 6.51
N LEU A 8 50.03 -16.55 5.35
CA LEU A 8 49.55 -16.01 4.05
C LEU A 8 48.21 -16.64 3.64
N SER A 9 47.93 -17.89 3.99
CA SER A 9 46.65 -18.54 3.65
C SER A 9 45.47 -18.01 4.43
N ALA A 10 45.68 -17.56 5.66
CA ALA A 10 44.63 -16.94 6.47
C ALA A 10 44.21 -15.54 5.98
N LEU A 11 45.17 -14.79 5.42
CA LEU A 11 44.90 -13.44 4.89
C LEU A 11 44.09 -13.51 3.58
N LEU A 12 44.30 -14.51 2.73
CA LEU A 12 43.56 -14.68 1.48
C LEU A 12 42.10 -15.10 1.71
N LEU A 13 41.82 -15.90 2.75
CA LEU A 13 40.43 -16.27 3.07
C LEU A 13 39.63 -15.09 3.64
N ALA A 14 40.25 -14.18 4.38
CA ALA A 14 39.58 -13.02 4.95
C ALA A 14 39.17 -11.97 3.90
N VAL A 15 39.90 -11.87 2.78
CA VAL A 15 39.61 -10.92 1.69
C VAL A 15 38.46 -11.43 0.81
N LEU A 16 38.31 -12.76 0.66
CA LEU A 16 37.21 -13.34 -0.15
C LEU A 16 35.84 -13.23 0.51
N THR A 17 35.76 -13.10 1.83
CA THR A 17 34.48 -12.95 2.55
C THR A 17 33.96 -11.52 2.60
N ALA A 18 34.81 -10.52 2.36
CA ALA A 18 34.42 -9.12 2.40
C ALA A 18 33.69 -8.62 1.13
N THR A 19 33.78 -9.35 0.02
CA THR A 19 33.16 -8.93 -1.25
C THR A 19 31.72 -9.42 -1.44
N THR A 20 31.24 -10.35 -0.61
CA THR A 20 29.86 -10.88 -0.72
C THR A 20 28.83 -10.13 0.12
N GLY A 21 29.27 -9.14 0.91
CA GLY A 21 28.40 -8.44 1.88
C GLY A 21 27.46 -7.37 1.28
N CYS A 22 27.74 -6.84 0.09
CA CYS A 22 26.94 -5.73 -0.45
C CYS A 22 25.70 -6.16 -1.25
N SER A 23 25.61 -7.40 -1.71
CA SER A 23 24.46 -7.86 -2.49
C SER A 23 23.26 -8.34 -1.65
N LEU A 24 23.44 -8.50 -0.33
CA LEU A 24 22.37 -8.95 0.57
C LEU A 24 21.33 -7.87 0.91
N LEU A 25 21.58 -6.61 0.58
CA LEU A 25 20.68 -5.48 0.86
C LEU A 25 19.84 -5.07 -0.36
N GLU A 26 20.08 -5.67 -1.52
CA GLU A 26 19.30 -5.34 -2.71
C GLU A 26 17.93 -6.02 -2.65
N LYS A 27 16.89 -5.22 -2.44
CA LYS A 27 15.52 -5.70 -2.39
C LYS A 27 15.09 -6.16 -3.79
N ARG A 28 14.72 -7.44 -3.91
CA ARG A 28 14.16 -8.01 -5.14
C ARG A 28 12.65 -7.85 -5.12
N TYR A 29 12.11 -7.38 -6.22
CA TYR A 29 10.67 -7.20 -6.42
C TYR A 29 10.15 -8.27 -7.37
N PRO A 30 8.93 -8.80 -7.15
CA PRO A 30 8.29 -9.72 -8.09
C PRO A 30 7.95 -9.01 -9.39
N GLU A 31 7.89 -9.75 -10.48
CA GLU A 31 7.32 -9.28 -11.74
C GLU A 31 5.83 -9.04 -11.57
N GLY A 32 5.30 -7.97 -12.18
CA GLY A 32 3.89 -7.59 -12.12
C GLY A 32 3.37 -7.11 -13.47
N ASP A 33 2.16 -7.53 -13.81
CA ASP A 33 1.40 -6.95 -14.92
C ASP A 33 0.62 -5.74 -14.40
N PRO A 34 0.86 -4.52 -14.93
CA PRO A 34 0.17 -3.30 -14.50
C PRO A 34 -1.36 -3.41 -14.57
N THR A 35 -1.89 -4.02 -15.62
CA THR A 35 -3.34 -4.17 -15.82
C THR A 35 -3.95 -5.09 -14.77
N VAL A 36 -3.26 -6.19 -14.46
CA VAL A 36 -3.69 -7.14 -13.41
C VAL A 36 -3.63 -6.49 -12.03
N LEU A 37 -2.56 -5.75 -11.73
CA LEU A 37 -2.39 -5.04 -10.46
C LEU A 37 -3.46 -3.96 -10.28
N ALA A 38 -3.71 -3.14 -11.29
CA ALA A 38 -4.73 -2.09 -11.27
C ALA A 38 -6.14 -2.68 -11.20
N GLY A 39 -6.45 -3.73 -11.97
CA GLY A 39 -7.73 -4.43 -11.94
C GLY A 39 -8.04 -4.98 -10.55
N ARG A 40 -7.09 -5.69 -9.93
CA ARG A 40 -7.23 -6.21 -8.57
C ARG A 40 -7.47 -5.09 -7.54
N LEU A 41 -6.75 -3.98 -7.65
CA LEU A 41 -6.92 -2.84 -6.74
C LEU A 41 -8.32 -2.21 -6.90
N THR A 42 -8.82 -2.10 -8.15
CA THR A 42 -10.17 -1.62 -8.44
C THR A 42 -11.25 -2.52 -7.81
N ASP A 43 -11.16 -3.84 -8.01
CA ASP A 43 -12.11 -4.80 -7.46
C ASP A 43 -12.15 -4.73 -5.93
N ARG A 44 -10.99 -4.65 -5.30
CA ARG A 44 -10.86 -4.50 -3.85
C ARG A 44 -11.46 -3.19 -3.34
N ALA A 45 -11.23 -2.10 -4.06
CA ALA A 45 -11.78 -0.80 -3.70
C ALA A 45 -13.31 -0.77 -3.83
N GLN A 46 -13.88 -1.38 -4.85
CA GLN A 46 -15.34 -1.54 -5.00
C GLN A 46 -15.95 -2.37 -3.87
N TRP A 47 -15.31 -3.50 -3.53
CA TRP A 47 -15.73 -4.31 -2.40
C TRP A 47 -15.64 -3.55 -1.06
N ALA A 48 -14.55 -2.81 -0.83
CA ALA A 48 -14.39 -2.00 0.36
C ALA A 48 -15.46 -0.91 0.45
N TYR A 49 -15.78 -0.25 -0.68
CA TYR A 49 -16.87 0.74 -0.75
C TYR A 49 -18.22 0.13 -0.36
N ALA A 50 -18.59 -0.99 -0.98
CA ALA A 50 -19.84 -1.68 -0.67
C ALA A 50 -19.91 -2.07 0.83
N SER A 51 -18.79 -2.49 1.41
CA SER A 51 -18.69 -2.86 2.83
C SER A 51 -18.87 -1.69 3.80
N MET A 52 -18.67 -0.46 3.35
CA MET A 52 -18.88 0.73 4.18
C MET A 52 -20.36 1.00 4.45
N ALA A 53 -21.27 0.57 3.58
CA ALA A 53 -22.71 0.84 3.65
C ALA A 53 -22.99 2.34 3.94
N LEU A 54 -22.41 3.21 3.13
CA LEU A 54 -22.62 4.66 3.23
C LEU A 54 -24.06 5.02 2.84
N PRO A 55 -24.58 6.17 3.33
CA PRO A 55 -25.88 6.67 2.92
C PRO A 55 -25.98 6.85 1.39
N GLU A 56 -27.18 6.63 0.84
CA GLU A 56 -27.44 6.67 -0.62
C GLU A 56 -26.96 7.95 -1.33
N HIS A 57 -26.89 9.06 -0.60
CA HIS A 57 -26.53 10.36 -1.15
C HIS A 57 -25.05 10.77 -0.90
N ALA A 58 -24.23 9.84 -0.42
CA ALA A 58 -22.81 10.18 -0.25
C ALA A 58 -22.23 10.53 -1.62
N PRO A 59 -21.65 11.74 -1.80
CA PRO A 59 -21.08 12.12 -3.07
C PRO A 59 -19.84 11.28 -3.33
N VAL A 60 -19.80 10.61 -4.49
CA VAL A 60 -18.68 9.79 -4.92
C VAL A 60 -18.08 10.43 -6.15
N ARG A 61 -16.80 10.76 -6.08
CA ARG A 61 -16.05 11.23 -7.25
C ARG A 61 -15.46 10.04 -7.99
N PRO A 62 -15.37 10.10 -9.33
CA PRO A 62 -14.63 9.10 -10.09
C PRO A 62 -13.19 8.98 -9.59
N VAL A 63 -12.71 7.76 -9.50
CA VAL A 63 -11.39 7.42 -9.00
C VAL A 63 -10.55 6.92 -10.17
N ARG A 64 -9.26 7.23 -10.15
CA ARG A 64 -8.28 6.71 -11.09
C ARG A 64 -7.22 5.92 -10.34
N ILE A 65 -6.69 4.91 -11.00
CA ILE A 65 -5.49 4.23 -10.54
C ILE A 65 -4.29 5.03 -11.07
N GLU A 66 -3.42 5.42 -10.19
CA GLU A 66 -2.22 6.18 -10.52
C GLU A 66 -0.99 5.39 -10.07
N THR A 67 0.16 5.67 -10.70
CA THR A 67 1.43 5.22 -10.13
C THR A 67 1.60 5.84 -8.76
N GLY A 68 1.78 4.97 -7.77
CA GLY A 68 1.88 5.37 -6.38
C GLY A 68 3.29 5.83 -5.98
N TYR A 69 3.69 5.45 -4.78
CA TYR A 69 4.99 5.84 -4.24
C TYR A 69 6.14 5.17 -4.95
N SER A 70 7.30 5.85 -4.96
CA SER A 70 8.55 5.29 -5.45
C SER A 70 8.95 4.06 -4.64
N CYS A 71 9.40 3.04 -5.34
CA CYS A 71 9.96 1.83 -4.75
C CYS A 71 11.49 1.93 -4.72
N TYR A 72 12.13 1.45 -3.65
CA TYR A 72 13.56 1.61 -3.44
C TYR A 72 14.28 0.27 -3.48
N THR A 73 15.40 0.19 -4.22
CA THR A 73 16.30 -0.97 -4.30
C THR A 73 17.49 -0.83 -3.35
N GLY A 74 17.34 -0.18 -2.25
CA GLY A 74 18.39 0.08 -1.26
C GLY A 74 17.99 1.22 -0.37
N ILE A 75 18.94 1.85 0.29
CA ILE A 75 18.64 2.93 1.25
C ILE A 75 18.10 4.17 0.53
N ASP A 76 18.70 4.56 -0.62
CA ASP A 76 18.38 5.83 -1.29
C ASP A 76 18.17 5.72 -2.82
N ARG A 77 18.16 4.49 -3.39
CA ARG A 77 18.03 4.30 -4.82
C ARG A 77 16.60 3.98 -5.20
N VAL A 78 15.97 4.87 -5.94
CA VAL A 78 14.67 4.60 -6.59
C VAL A 78 14.87 3.56 -7.70
N ALA A 79 14.01 2.55 -7.71
CA ALA A 79 14.00 1.54 -8.77
C ALA A 79 13.25 2.09 -9.99
N GLU A 80 13.92 2.19 -11.14
CA GLU A 80 13.34 2.78 -12.35
C GLU A 80 12.23 1.92 -12.97
N ASP A 81 12.34 0.60 -12.83
CA ASP A 81 11.41 -0.41 -13.38
C ASP A 81 10.43 -0.97 -12.33
N VAL A 82 10.38 -0.39 -11.14
CA VAL A 82 9.52 -0.88 -10.04
C VAL A 82 8.49 0.17 -9.69
N ARG A 83 7.23 -0.23 -9.67
CA ARG A 83 6.10 0.64 -9.35
C ARG A 83 5.18 0.02 -8.31
N THR A 84 4.51 0.88 -7.57
CA THR A 84 3.27 0.59 -6.85
C THR A 84 2.13 1.35 -7.52
N TYR A 85 0.95 0.81 -7.49
CA TYR A 85 -0.26 1.46 -7.97
C TYR A 85 -1.11 1.85 -6.79
N GLY A 86 -1.72 3.02 -6.87
CA GLY A 86 -2.54 3.57 -5.81
C GLY A 86 -3.83 4.17 -6.31
N LEU A 87 -4.81 4.22 -5.45
CA LEU A 87 -6.02 5.01 -5.63
C LEU A 87 -6.31 5.79 -4.35
N ARG A 88 -6.92 6.94 -4.52
CA ARG A 88 -7.52 7.68 -3.41
C ARG A 88 -8.98 7.94 -3.70
N TRP A 89 -9.81 7.54 -2.78
CA TRP A 89 -11.23 7.76 -2.80
C TRP A 89 -11.66 8.59 -1.59
N GLN A 90 -12.58 9.52 -1.78
CA GLN A 90 -12.97 10.43 -0.71
C GLN A 90 -14.48 10.71 -0.72
N VAL A 91 -15.07 10.76 0.46
CA VAL A 91 -16.43 11.21 0.71
C VAL A 91 -16.37 12.40 1.64
N PRO A 92 -16.71 13.60 1.15
CA PRO A 92 -16.78 14.78 1.98
C PRO A 92 -18.03 14.78 2.88
N ASP A 93 -18.03 15.67 3.84
CA ASP A 93 -19.17 16.00 4.71
C ASP A 93 -19.76 14.81 5.48
N VAL A 94 -18.89 13.87 5.88
CA VAL A 94 -19.30 12.71 6.69
C VAL A 94 -19.24 13.08 8.18
N PRO A 95 -20.38 13.17 8.87
CA PRO A 95 -20.39 13.45 10.30
C PRO A 95 -19.87 12.25 11.11
N VAL A 96 -19.40 12.49 12.33
CA VAL A 96 -18.82 11.46 13.20
C VAL A 96 -19.77 10.29 13.46
N GLN A 97 -21.06 10.56 13.55
CA GLN A 97 -22.11 9.54 13.75
C GLN A 97 -22.21 8.56 12.58
N THR A 98 -21.81 8.97 11.38
CA THR A 98 -21.73 8.13 10.17
C THR A 98 -20.33 7.54 10.04
N ALA A 99 -19.29 8.32 10.27
CA ALA A 99 -17.91 7.90 10.08
C ALA A 99 -17.52 6.71 10.97
N ARG A 100 -17.85 6.73 12.28
CA ARG A 100 -17.51 5.65 13.21
C ARG A 100 -18.15 4.30 12.84
N PRO A 101 -19.47 4.17 12.66
CA PRO A 101 -20.04 2.89 12.27
C PRO A 101 -19.58 2.43 10.88
N THR A 102 -19.32 3.36 9.95
CA THR A 102 -18.74 3.04 8.63
C THR A 102 -17.34 2.43 8.77
N GLY A 103 -16.46 3.07 9.54
CA GLY A 103 -15.12 2.53 9.81
C GLY A 103 -15.16 1.19 10.52
N THR A 104 -16.06 1.00 11.49
CA THR A 104 -16.24 -0.27 12.20
C THR A 104 -16.69 -1.38 11.25
N ARG A 105 -17.67 -1.13 10.37
CA ARG A 105 -18.15 -2.13 9.38
C ARG A 105 -17.03 -2.52 8.42
N LEU A 106 -16.35 -1.53 7.83
CA LEU A 106 -15.26 -1.79 6.89
C LEU A 106 -14.14 -2.58 7.54
N ARG A 107 -13.73 -2.19 8.76
CA ARG A 107 -12.73 -2.93 9.53
C ARG A 107 -13.13 -4.39 9.76
N ALA A 108 -14.38 -4.62 10.16
CA ALA A 108 -14.90 -5.96 10.36
C ALA A 108 -14.92 -6.78 9.06
N ALA A 109 -15.28 -6.15 7.93
CA ALA A 109 -15.25 -6.80 6.63
C ALA A 109 -13.82 -7.23 6.23
N PHE A 110 -12.80 -6.37 6.41
CA PHE A 110 -11.41 -6.74 6.16
C PHE A 110 -10.97 -7.90 7.04
N VAL A 111 -11.27 -7.88 8.34
CA VAL A 111 -10.94 -8.98 9.26
C VAL A 111 -11.62 -10.28 8.83
N ALA A 112 -12.90 -10.24 8.48
CA ALA A 112 -13.65 -11.40 7.99
C ALA A 112 -13.09 -11.97 6.67
N ALA A 113 -12.50 -11.11 5.83
CA ALA A 113 -11.79 -11.51 4.61
C ALA A 113 -10.35 -11.99 4.85
N GLY A 114 -9.90 -12.08 6.10
CA GLY A 114 -8.56 -12.57 6.47
C GLY A 114 -7.44 -11.52 6.42
N TRP A 115 -7.79 -10.24 6.28
CA TRP A 115 -6.80 -9.16 6.27
C TRP A 115 -6.30 -8.84 7.67
N LYS A 116 -5.07 -8.37 7.77
CA LYS A 116 -4.48 -7.90 9.03
C LYS A 116 -4.76 -6.42 9.22
N ILE A 117 -5.25 -6.05 10.40
CA ILE A 117 -5.34 -4.63 10.78
C ILE A 117 -4.05 -4.24 11.51
N THR A 118 -3.31 -3.27 10.97
CA THR A 118 -1.99 -2.89 11.46
C THR A 118 -1.96 -1.54 12.18
N HIS A 119 -2.68 -0.55 11.73
CA HIS A 119 -2.73 0.76 12.39
C HIS A 119 -4.18 1.07 12.72
N ASP A 120 -4.56 0.89 13.96
CA ASP A 120 -5.93 1.10 14.43
C ASP A 120 -5.97 2.33 15.34
N ARG A 121 -6.75 3.34 14.97
CA ARG A 121 -6.90 4.61 15.68
C ARG A 121 -8.38 4.94 15.79
N ASP A 122 -8.85 5.06 17.01
CA ASP A 122 -10.11 5.72 17.36
C ASP A 122 -9.82 6.62 18.56
N ARG A 123 -9.53 7.88 18.29
CA ARG A 123 -9.15 8.85 19.30
C ARG A 123 -10.17 9.97 19.37
N GLN A 124 -10.48 10.39 20.58
CA GLN A 124 -11.21 11.61 20.83
C GLN A 124 -10.49 12.42 21.89
N VAL A 125 -10.10 13.64 21.54
CA VAL A 125 -9.46 14.60 22.46
C VAL A 125 -10.23 15.90 22.35
N LYS A 126 -11.01 16.23 23.39
CA LYS A 126 -11.95 17.36 23.39
C LYS A 126 -12.89 17.26 22.19
N ASP A 127 -12.90 18.29 21.33
CA ASP A 127 -13.76 18.39 20.14
C ASP A 127 -13.15 17.74 18.89
N LEU A 128 -11.93 17.18 19.00
CA LEU A 128 -11.24 16.52 17.91
C LEU A 128 -11.44 15.00 18.03
N ALA A 129 -12.08 14.43 17.02
CA ALA A 129 -12.13 12.99 16.84
C ALA A 129 -11.36 12.60 15.58
N GLU A 130 -10.59 11.53 15.69
CA GLU A 130 -9.85 10.91 14.59
C GLU A 130 -10.14 9.43 14.60
N LEU A 131 -10.43 8.88 13.45
CA LEU A 131 -10.50 7.44 13.27
C LEU A 131 -9.76 7.03 12.00
N GLY A 132 -9.23 5.85 12.01
CA GLY A 132 -8.54 5.27 10.88
C GLY A 132 -7.95 3.92 11.22
N PHE A 133 -7.70 3.15 10.19
CA PHE A 133 -6.96 1.90 10.30
C PHE A 133 -6.26 1.61 8.98
N ARG A 134 -5.23 0.77 9.04
CA ARG A 134 -4.63 0.14 7.88
C ARG A 134 -4.97 -1.34 7.86
N ALA A 135 -5.44 -1.82 6.71
CA ALA A 135 -5.63 -3.24 6.44
C ALA A 135 -4.60 -3.71 5.41
N GLU A 136 -4.01 -4.88 5.64
CA GLU A 136 -3.02 -5.53 4.77
C GLU A 136 -3.52 -6.91 4.39
N ASP A 137 -3.60 -7.20 3.10
CA ASP A 137 -3.84 -8.55 2.59
C ASP A 137 -2.58 -9.40 2.70
N PRO A 138 -2.52 -10.41 3.57
CA PRO A 138 -1.33 -11.23 3.74
C PRO A 138 -0.99 -12.09 2.51
N ALA A 139 -1.93 -12.29 1.60
CA ALA A 139 -1.73 -13.09 0.40
C ALA A 139 -1.10 -12.30 -0.75
N THR A 140 -1.46 -11.02 -0.90
CA THR A 140 -1.01 -10.19 -2.02
C THR A 140 -0.12 -9.04 -1.59
N GLY A 141 -0.18 -8.62 -0.33
CA GLY A 141 0.49 -7.44 0.18
C GLY A 141 -0.22 -6.13 -0.18
N ASP A 142 -1.44 -6.18 -0.71
CA ASP A 142 -2.23 -4.98 -0.96
C ASP A 142 -2.58 -4.31 0.37
N LEU A 143 -2.58 -2.97 0.37
CA LEU A 143 -2.85 -2.15 1.55
C LEU A 143 -4.08 -1.28 1.31
N PHE A 144 -4.90 -1.11 2.35
CA PHE A 144 -5.95 -0.11 2.38
C PHE A 144 -5.88 0.69 3.68
N ASP A 145 -5.89 2.01 3.55
CA ASP A 145 -5.93 2.96 4.65
C ASP A 145 -7.28 3.67 4.68
N LEU A 146 -8.03 3.51 5.76
CA LEU A 146 -9.19 4.37 6.04
C LEU A 146 -8.76 5.46 7.00
N THR A 147 -9.11 6.73 6.70
CA THR A 147 -8.91 7.85 7.62
C THR A 147 -10.09 8.82 7.60
N TRP A 148 -10.39 9.37 8.76
CA TRP A 148 -11.36 10.42 8.94
C TRP A 148 -11.00 11.28 10.16
N ASN A 149 -11.29 12.57 10.13
CA ASN A 149 -11.16 13.45 11.29
C ASN A 149 -12.20 14.59 11.27
N THR A 150 -12.47 15.17 12.45
CA THR A 150 -13.45 16.25 12.60
C THR A 150 -13.08 17.55 11.91
N ARG A 151 -11.81 17.77 11.55
CA ARG A 151 -11.39 19.03 10.90
C ARG A 151 -11.80 19.10 9.44
N THR A 152 -11.69 17.98 8.75
CA THR A 152 -12.04 17.89 7.32
C THR A 152 -13.42 17.33 7.09
N THR A 153 -13.97 16.59 8.06
CA THR A 153 -15.20 15.79 7.94
C THR A 153 -15.23 14.88 6.70
N THR A 154 -14.06 14.61 6.13
CA THR A 154 -13.92 13.80 4.93
C THR A 154 -13.42 12.43 5.30
N LEU A 155 -14.08 11.41 4.77
CA LEU A 155 -13.63 10.03 4.83
C LEU A 155 -12.74 9.75 3.62
N PHE A 156 -11.52 9.33 3.86
CA PHE A 156 -10.58 8.91 2.84
C PHE A 156 -10.41 7.39 2.88
N LEU A 157 -10.39 6.77 1.73
CA LEU A 157 -9.93 5.41 1.53
C LEU A 157 -8.82 5.42 0.49
N ASP A 158 -7.63 5.11 0.94
CA ASP A 158 -6.45 4.96 0.08
C ASP A 158 -6.17 3.46 -0.10
N GLY A 159 -5.92 3.04 -1.33
CA GLY A 159 -5.54 1.66 -1.64
C GLY A 159 -4.21 1.63 -2.37
N TYR A 160 -3.38 0.61 -2.11
CA TYR A 160 -2.06 0.46 -2.71
C TYR A 160 -1.74 -1.00 -3.00
N THR A 161 -1.10 -1.24 -4.14
CA THR A 161 -0.46 -2.54 -4.41
C THR A 161 0.93 -2.57 -3.79
N PRO A 162 1.53 -3.72 -3.54
CA PRO A 162 2.96 -3.80 -3.26
C PRO A 162 3.79 -3.36 -4.47
N CYS A 163 5.05 -3.05 -4.24
CA CYS A 163 6.00 -2.76 -5.31
C CYS A 163 6.22 -4.00 -6.19
N ALA A 164 6.13 -3.82 -7.49
CA ALA A 164 6.39 -4.85 -8.49
C ALA A 164 7.21 -4.30 -9.66
N LYS A 165 8.01 -5.15 -10.29
CA LYS A 165 8.68 -4.84 -11.55
C LYS A 165 7.67 -4.82 -12.68
N VAL A 166 7.71 -3.78 -13.49
CA VAL A 166 6.81 -3.58 -14.62
C VAL A 166 7.62 -3.26 -15.87
N PRO A 167 7.09 -3.52 -17.09
CA PRO A 167 7.76 -3.11 -18.32
C PRO A 167 8.05 -1.61 -18.33
N HIS A 168 9.23 -1.21 -18.79
CA HIS A 168 9.70 0.19 -18.75
C HIS A 168 8.73 1.17 -19.43
N ALA A 169 8.15 0.79 -20.56
CA ALA A 169 7.18 1.62 -21.28
C ALA A 169 5.93 1.98 -20.45
N VAL A 170 5.48 1.06 -19.59
CA VAL A 170 4.30 1.26 -18.72
C VAL A 170 4.70 1.96 -17.42
N ALA A 171 5.97 1.87 -17.02
CA ALA A 171 6.45 2.53 -15.82
C ALA A 171 6.42 4.07 -15.91
N GLU A 172 6.34 4.62 -17.14
CA GLU A 172 6.23 6.07 -17.39
C GLU A 172 4.79 6.58 -17.38
N GLU A 173 3.79 5.69 -17.48
CA GLU A 173 2.39 6.08 -17.41
C GLU A 173 2.00 6.41 -15.96
N SER A 174 1.47 7.62 -15.75
CA SER A 174 1.02 8.06 -14.41
C SER A 174 -0.39 7.59 -14.05
N VAL A 175 -1.18 7.17 -15.05
CA VAL A 175 -2.59 6.76 -14.88
C VAL A 175 -2.83 5.45 -15.64
N ILE A 176 -3.48 4.50 -15.01
CA ILE A 176 -3.87 3.23 -15.62
C ILE A 176 -5.38 3.09 -15.61
N GLY A 177 -5.92 2.88 -16.80
CA GLY A 177 -7.36 2.62 -17.01
C GLY A 177 -8.23 3.88 -16.98
N GLU A 178 -9.50 3.67 -17.27
CA GLU A 178 -10.51 4.70 -17.24
C GLU A 178 -10.94 5.03 -15.80
N PRO A 179 -11.34 6.30 -15.53
CA PRO A 179 -11.91 6.66 -14.25
C PRO A 179 -13.16 5.83 -13.98
N TRP A 180 -13.29 5.31 -12.78
CA TRP A 180 -14.47 4.57 -12.34
C TRP A 180 -15.11 5.22 -11.11
N ALA A 181 -16.40 5.05 -10.96
CA ALA A 181 -17.09 5.39 -9.73
C ALA A 181 -17.59 4.09 -9.06
N PRO A 182 -17.50 3.99 -7.73
CA PRO A 182 -18.02 2.83 -7.02
C PRO A 182 -19.48 2.61 -7.38
N HIS A 183 -19.80 1.40 -7.81
CA HIS A 183 -21.19 1.01 -8.03
C HIS A 183 -21.88 0.85 -6.68
N ARG A 184 -23.05 1.43 -6.55
CA ARG A 184 -23.92 1.18 -5.40
C ARG A 184 -24.52 -0.21 -5.53
N PRO A 185 -24.55 -0.99 -4.45
CA PRO A 185 -25.24 -2.27 -4.45
C PRO A 185 -26.74 -2.10 -4.68
#